data_81e819067ee94b677bda0f920bef5129
#
_entry.id   81e819067ee94b677bda0f920bef5129
#
_cell.length_a   1.000
_cell.length_b   1.000
_cell.length_c   1.000
_cell.angle_alpha   90.00
_cell.angle_beta   90.00
_cell.angle_gamma   90.00
#
_symmetry.space_group_name_H-M   'P 1'
#
loop_
_entity.id
_entity.type
_entity.pdbx_description
1 polymer ?
#
loop_
_entity_poly.entity_id
_entity_poly.type
_entity_poly.pdbx_seq_one_letter_code
_entity_poly.pdbx_strand_id
1 'polypeptide(L)'
;MGSVRFACFYLLCGVAAALAQYMIEPSSRVPMVGASGGIAGILGAYLILHPRASVRTFLLIIIFVRFINIPAWLVLGIWIGGQFIAVPSALAGADGGVAYFAHIGGFIAGMVLVPFFKRSDVPLFGANDTPPERWDARPIPFDEIRREAGTKVRHKSGSPLGSRVVKR
;
A
#
# COMPACT_ATOMS: atom_id res chain seq x y z
N MET A 1 7.43 8.52 2.05
CA MET A 1 8.38 8.61 0.91
C MET A 1 7.82 9.60 -0.11
N GLY A 2 8.68 10.31 -0.91
CA GLY A 2 8.22 11.01 -2.12
C GLY A 2 8.04 10.04 -3.29
N SER A 3 7.34 10.45 -4.37
CA SER A 3 6.98 9.57 -5.49
C SER A 3 8.20 8.88 -6.14
N VAL A 4 9.30 9.60 -6.35
CA VAL A 4 10.53 9.04 -6.95
C VAL A 4 11.17 7.99 -6.04
N ARG A 5 11.29 8.30 -4.73
CA ARG A 5 11.84 7.34 -3.75
C ARG A 5 10.97 6.09 -3.64
N PHE A 6 9.65 6.25 -3.71
CA PHE A 6 8.72 5.14 -3.71
C PHE A 6 8.90 4.25 -4.94
N ALA A 7 9.02 4.85 -6.13
CA ALA A 7 9.25 4.10 -7.36
C ALA A 7 10.57 3.32 -7.30
N CYS A 8 11.67 3.95 -6.87
CA CYS A 8 12.95 3.27 -6.68
C CYS A 8 12.85 2.12 -5.65
N PHE A 9 12.22 2.38 -4.51
CA PHE A 9 11.99 1.37 -3.48
C PHE A 9 11.23 0.16 -4.04
N TYR A 10 10.13 0.42 -4.74
CA TYR A 10 9.29 -0.61 -5.35
C TYR A 10 10.06 -1.47 -6.35
N LEU A 11 10.82 -0.82 -7.24
CA LEU A 11 11.63 -1.52 -8.24
C LEU A 11 12.75 -2.35 -7.59
N LEU A 12 13.42 -1.83 -6.57
CA LEU A 12 14.45 -2.58 -5.83
C LEU A 12 13.85 -3.80 -5.13
N CYS A 13 12.68 -3.67 -4.51
CA CYS A 13 11.97 -4.82 -3.93
C CYS A 13 11.60 -5.84 -5.01
N GLY A 14 11.16 -5.40 -6.19
CA GLY A 14 10.87 -6.27 -7.31
C GLY A 14 12.09 -7.02 -7.84
N VAL A 15 13.23 -6.34 -7.97
CA VAL A 15 14.51 -6.98 -8.35
C VAL A 15 14.95 -7.99 -7.30
N ALA A 16 14.89 -7.65 -6.02
CA ALA A 16 15.22 -8.57 -4.93
C ALA A 16 14.31 -9.79 -4.91
N ALA A 17 13.01 -9.61 -5.18
CA ALA A 17 12.06 -10.69 -5.32
C ALA A 17 12.42 -11.64 -6.47
N ALA A 18 12.75 -11.07 -7.63
CA ALA A 18 13.16 -11.85 -8.80
C ALA A 18 14.44 -12.64 -8.53
N LEU A 19 15.42 -12.02 -7.88
CA LEU A 19 16.67 -12.68 -7.51
C LEU A 19 16.42 -13.81 -6.51
N ALA A 20 15.57 -13.61 -5.50
CA ALA A 20 15.24 -14.64 -4.51
C ALA A 20 14.62 -15.88 -5.18
N GLN A 21 13.69 -15.70 -6.12
CA GLN A 21 13.11 -16.80 -6.89
C GLN A 21 14.17 -17.49 -7.75
N TYR A 22 14.98 -16.71 -8.48
CA TYR A 22 16.02 -17.26 -9.35
C TYR A 22 17.06 -18.07 -8.58
N MET A 23 17.46 -17.65 -7.39
CA MET A 23 18.46 -18.35 -6.57
C MET A 23 17.98 -19.72 -6.11
N ILE A 24 16.68 -19.92 -5.93
CA ILE A 24 16.09 -21.19 -5.50
C ILE A 24 15.79 -22.10 -6.71
N GLU A 25 15.29 -21.51 -7.80
CA GLU A 25 14.88 -22.26 -8.99
C GLU A 25 15.53 -21.69 -10.27
N PRO A 26 16.86 -21.76 -10.41
CA PRO A 26 17.57 -21.17 -11.55
C PRO A 26 17.24 -21.85 -12.88
N SER A 27 16.76 -23.09 -12.86
CA SER A 27 16.37 -23.85 -14.05
C SER A 27 14.89 -23.75 -14.40
N SER A 28 14.11 -23.00 -13.65
CA SER A 28 12.68 -22.82 -13.93
C SER A 28 12.49 -22.14 -15.29
N ARG A 29 11.67 -22.77 -16.15
CA ARG A 29 11.25 -22.22 -17.45
C ARG A 29 9.90 -21.49 -17.38
N VAL A 30 9.29 -21.48 -16.20
CA VAL A 30 8.03 -20.77 -15.97
C VAL A 30 8.34 -19.28 -15.91
N PRO A 31 7.78 -18.45 -16.81
CA PRO A 31 8.02 -17.03 -16.78
C PRO A 31 7.39 -16.44 -15.52
N MET A 32 8.21 -15.73 -14.75
CA MET A 32 7.72 -14.99 -13.59
C MET A 32 7.11 -13.68 -14.06
N VAL A 33 5.79 -13.61 -14.04
CA VAL A 33 5.02 -12.44 -14.46
C VAL A 33 4.34 -11.84 -13.24
N GLY A 34 4.51 -10.55 -13.08
CA GLY A 34 3.72 -9.79 -12.09
C GLY A 34 4.54 -8.92 -11.14
N ALA A 35 3.89 -7.87 -10.74
CA ALA A 35 4.41 -6.87 -9.81
C ALA A 35 4.33 -7.34 -8.33
N SER A 36 3.85 -8.55 -8.08
CA SER A 36 3.50 -9.05 -6.73
C SER A 36 4.70 -9.11 -5.77
N GLY A 37 5.91 -9.39 -6.28
CA GLY A 37 7.14 -9.35 -5.48
C GLY A 37 7.47 -7.95 -4.96
N GLY A 38 7.32 -6.92 -5.79
CA GLY A 38 7.45 -5.52 -5.38
C GLY A 38 6.35 -5.10 -4.38
N ILE A 39 5.11 -5.58 -4.59
CA ILE A 39 4.00 -5.37 -3.64
C ILE A 39 4.30 -6.04 -2.30
N ALA A 40 4.83 -7.26 -2.30
CA ALA A 40 5.28 -7.92 -1.09
C ALA A 40 6.29 -7.08 -0.30
N GLY A 41 7.21 -6.39 -1.01
CA GLY A 41 8.14 -5.43 -0.41
C GLY A 41 7.43 -4.25 0.26
N ILE A 42 6.37 -3.72 -0.35
CA ILE A 42 5.55 -2.66 0.27
C ILE A 42 4.88 -3.19 1.55
N LEU A 43 4.36 -4.42 1.54
CA LEU A 43 3.74 -5.04 2.72
C LEU A 43 4.75 -5.25 3.84
N GLY A 44 5.99 -5.69 3.51
CA GLY A 44 7.09 -5.80 4.47
C GLY A 44 7.47 -4.45 5.09
N ALA A 45 7.59 -3.41 4.26
CA ALA A 45 7.83 -2.05 4.72
C ALA A 45 6.70 -1.53 5.62
N TYR A 46 5.45 -1.81 5.26
CA TYR A 46 4.29 -1.42 6.05
C TYR A 46 4.29 -2.08 7.43
N LEU A 47 4.66 -3.37 7.49
CA LEU A 47 4.78 -4.08 8.76
C LEU A 47 5.80 -3.43 9.71
N ILE A 48 6.93 -2.94 9.19
CA ILE A 48 7.95 -2.27 10.01
C ILE A 48 7.50 -0.85 10.42
N LEU A 49 6.82 -0.13 9.55
CA LEU A 49 6.41 1.25 9.84
C LEU A 49 5.15 1.30 10.72
N HIS A 50 4.17 0.45 10.45
CA HIS A 50 2.83 0.53 11.03
C HIS A 50 2.29 -0.83 11.51
N PRO A 51 2.98 -1.55 12.41
CA PRO A 51 2.60 -2.93 12.80
C PRO A 51 1.24 -2.99 13.50
N ARG A 52 0.86 -1.92 14.23
CA ARG A 52 -0.38 -1.85 15.00
C ARG A 52 -1.51 -1.12 14.28
N ALA A 53 -1.28 -0.66 13.04
CA ALA A 53 -2.34 -0.03 12.26
C ALA A 53 -3.54 -0.96 12.11
N SER A 54 -4.73 -0.41 12.28
CA SER A 54 -5.97 -1.17 12.14
C SER A 54 -6.34 -1.35 10.68
N VAL A 55 -6.35 -2.58 10.21
CA VAL A 55 -6.86 -2.97 8.89
C VAL A 55 -8.34 -3.31 9.03
N ARG A 56 -9.19 -2.48 8.42
CA ARG A 56 -10.63 -2.74 8.38
C ARG A 56 -10.91 -3.88 7.40
N THR A 57 -11.15 -5.05 7.94
CA THR A 57 -11.37 -6.28 7.17
C THR A 57 -12.86 -6.56 7.05
N PHE A 58 -13.29 -6.79 5.82
CA PHE A 58 -14.63 -7.25 5.52
C PHE A 58 -14.67 -8.78 5.63
N LEU A 59 -15.44 -9.27 6.60
CA LEU A 59 -15.69 -10.70 6.75
C LEU A 59 -17.11 -11.03 6.28
N LEU A 60 -17.16 -11.89 5.27
CA LEU A 60 -18.41 -12.52 4.82
C LEU A 60 -18.41 -13.97 5.29
N ILE A 61 -19.13 -14.25 6.36
CA ILE A 61 -19.32 -15.61 6.89
C ILE A 61 -20.73 -16.04 6.55
N ILE A 62 -20.87 -16.83 5.48
CA ILE A 62 -22.15 -17.34 4.95
C ILE A 62 -23.07 -16.16 4.55
N ILE A 63 -23.94 -15.69 5.46
CA ILE A 63 -24.88 -14.58 5.26
C ILE A 63 -24.61 -13.40 6.22
N PHE A 64 -23.66 -13.57 7.16
CA PHE A 64 -23.32 -12.52 8.10
C PHE A 64 -22.18 -11.67 7.56
N VAL A 65 -22.45 -10.38 7.37
CA VAL A 65 -21.48 -9.36 6.99
C VAL A 65 -21.01 -8.63 8.24
N ARG A 66 -19.73 -8.70 8.56
CA ARG A 66 -19.13 -7.92 9.65
C ARG A 66 -17.85 -7.22 9.19
N PHE A 67 -17.72 -5.98 9.62
CA PHE A 67 -16.44 -5.27 9.55
C PHE A 67 -15.74 -5.45 10.90
N ILE A 68 -14.53 -5.98 10.86
CA ILE A 68 -13.68 -6.11 12.05
C ILE A 68 -12.37 -5.37 11.78
N ASN A 69 -11.82 -4.76 12.83
CA ASN A 69 -10.51 -4.13 12.77
C ASN A 69 -9.47 -5.13 13.25
N ILE A 70 -8.57 -5.50 12.37
CA ILE A 70 -7.48 -6.45 12.66
C ILE A 70 -6.16 -5.69 12.59
N PRO A 71 -5.23 -5.86 13.55
CA PRO A 71 -3.94 -5.20 13.47
C PRO A 71 -3.14 -5.70 12.26
N ALA A 72 -2.40 -4.80 11.63
CA ALA A 72 -1.66 -5.08 10.39
C ALA A 72 -0.67 -6.24 10.54
N TRP A 73 0.01 -6.34 11.70
CA TRP A 73 0.95 -7.43 11.94
C TRP A 73 0.29 -8.83 11.84
N LEU A 74 -0.98 -8.95 12.24
CA LEU A 74 -1.69 -10.22 12.17
C LEU A 74 -2.08 -10.55 10.72
N VAL A 75 -2.64 -9.57 10.00
CA VAL A 75 -3.04 -9.76 8.59
C VAL A 75 -1.82 -10.10 7.73
N LEU A 76 -0.75 -9.33 7.87
CA LEU A 76 0.48 -9.53 7.10
C LEU A 76 1.24 -10.78 7.55
N GLY A 77 1.22 -11.09 8.85
CA GLY A 77 1.79 -12.32 9.40
C GLY A 77 1.11 -13.58 8.86
N ILE A 78 -0.22 -13.60 8.80
CA ILE A 78 -0.98 -14.70 8.20
C ILE A 78 -0.65 -14.81 6.71
N TRP A 79 -0.61 -13.68 5.99
CA TRP A 79 -0.32 -13.67 4.56
C TRP A 79 1.08 -14.22 4.26
N ILE A 80 2.12 -13.72 4.94
CA ILE A 80 3.50 -14.20 4.73
C ILE A 80 3.69 -15.63 5.24
N GLY A 81 3.05 -16.00 6.35
CA GLY A 81 3.03 -17.37 6.87
C GLY A 81 2.46 -18.35 5.85
N GLY A 82 1.40 -17.96 5.14
CA GLY A 82 0.82 -18.73 4.04
C GLY A 82 1.82 -18.97 2.90
N GLN A 83 2.70 -18.00 2.59
CA GLN A 83 3.74 -18.19 1.57
C GLN A 83 4.72 -19.30 2.00
N PHE A 84 5.16 -19.35 3.25
CA PHE A 84 6.05 -20.38 3.76
C PHE A 84 5.39 -21.76 3.78
N ILE A 85 4.10 -21.84 4.12
CA ILE A 85 3.34 -23.10 4.12
C ILE A 85 3.20 -23.66 2.70
N ALA A 86 3.07 -22.81 1.70
CA ALA A 86 2.90 -23.21 0.30
C ALA A 86 4.22 -23.61 -0.39
N VAL A 87 5.40 -23.26 0.16
CA VAL A 87 6.70 -23.58 -0.43
C VAL A 87 6.89 -25.08 -0.71
N PRO A 88 6.56 -26.03 0.20
CA PRO A 88 6.77 -27.46 -0.07
C PRO A 88 5.98 -27.97 -1.27
N SER A 89 4.72 -27.53 -1.46
CA SER A 89 3.92 -27.90 -2.63
C SER A 89 4.45 -27.28 -3.92
N ALA A 90 4.96 -26.05 -3.84
CA ALA A 90 5.62 -25.40 -4.98
C ALA A 90 6.86 -26.17 -5.44
N LEU A 91 7.73 -26.57 -4.51
CA LEU A 91 8.93 -27.36 -4.81
C LEU A 91 8.59 -28.75 -5.37
N ALA A 92 7.44 -29.30 -5.00
CA ALA A 92 6.93 -30.56 -5.56
C ALA A 92 6.30 -30.40 -6.96
N GLY A 93 6.26 -29.17 -7.50
CA GLY A 93 5.64 -28.89 -8.81
C GLY A 93 4.12 -28.98 -8.82
N ALA A 94 3.48 -29.02 -7.65
CA ALA A 94 2.03 -29.17 -7.51
C ALA A 94 1.26 -27.84 -7.61
N ASP A 95 1.96 -26.71 -7.47
CA ASP A 95 1.37 -25.37 -7.49
C ASP A 95 1.53 -24.73 -8.87
N GLY A 96 0.45 -24.19 -9.42
CA GLY A 96 0.33 -23.64 -10.77
C GLY A 96 1.17 -22.41 -11.10
N GLY A 97 2.47 -22.39 -10.68
CA GLY A 97 3.43 -21.35 -11.08
C GLY A 97 3.44 -20.11 -10.20
N VAL A 98 2.98 -20.17 -8.94
CA VAL A 98 3.09 -19.05 -8.00
C VAL A 98 4.53 -18.95 -7.48
N ALA A 99 5.14 -17.78 -7.63
CA ALA A 99 6.51 -17.52 -7.23
C ALA A 99 6.59 -17.14 -5.72
N TYR A 100 6.41 -18.12 -4.83
CA TYR A 100 6.40 -17.89 -3.38
C TYR A 100 7.70 -17.31 -2.86
N PHE A 101 8.85 -17.76 -3.40
CA PHE A 101 10.15 -17.19 -3.02
C PHE A 101 10.31 -15.73 -3.44
N ALA A 102 9.69 -15.31 -4.55
CA ALA A 102 9.64 -13.92 -4.91
C ALA A 102 8.86 -13.08 -3.90
N HIS A 103 7.74 -13.61 -3.39
CA HIS A 103 6.97 -12.92 -2.35
C HIS A 103 7.76 -12.81 -1.04
N ILE A 104 8.38 -13.89 -0.60
CA ILE A 104 9.20 -13.91 0.62
C ILE A 104 10.41 -12.98 0.47
N GLY A 105 11.14 -13.08 -0.64
CA GLY A 105 12.29 -12.23 -0.92
C GLY A 105 11.95 -10.75 -1.01
N GLY A 106 10.87 -10.41 -1.72
CA GLY A 106 10.35 -9.04 -1.81
C GLY A 106 9.94 -8.50 -0.45
N PHE A 107 9.23 -9.27 0.35
CA PHE A 107 8.79 -8.89 1.69
C PHE A 107 9.97 -8.58 2.62
N ILE A 108 10.97 -9.46 2.65
CA ILE A 108 12.20 -9.25 3.44
C ILE A 108 12.97 -8.03 2.93
N ALA A 109 13.13 -7.88 1.61
CA ALA A 109 13.80 -6.73 1.02
C ALA A 109 13.11 -5.42 1.42
N GLY A 110 11.78 -5.40 1.41
CA GLY A 110 11.01 -4.23 1.85
C GLY A 110 11.26 -3.87 3.32
N MET A 111 11.31 -4.86 4.22
CA MET A 111 11.64 -4.65 5.63
C MET A 111 13.04 -4.07 5.82
N VAL A 112 14.03 -4.58 5.06
CA VAL A 112 15.43 -4.15 5.14
C VAL A 112 15.66 -2.77 4.52
N LEU A 113 14.97 -2.47 3.40
CA LEU A 113 15.18 -1.22 2.66
C LEU A 113 14.39 -0.04 3.23
N VAL A 114 13.27 -0.27 3.89
CA VAL A 114 12.39 0.82 4.34
C VAL A 114 13.07 1.85 5.25
N PRO A 115 14.01 1.52 6.15
CA PRO A 115 14.69 2.53 6.98
C PRO A 115 15.42 3.60 6.16
N PHE A 116 15.96 3.23 4.99
CA PHE A 116 16.72 4.11 4.11
C PHE A 116 15.82 4.96 3.20
N PHE A 117 14.63 4.48 2.90
CA PHE A 117 13.70 5.14 1.98
C PHE A 117 12.60 5.94 2.67
N LYS A 118 12.32 5.67 3.95
CA LYS A 118 11.32 6.41 4.71
C LYS A 118 11.71 7.89 4.86
N ARG A 119 10.75 8.74 5.15
CA ARG A 119 11.02 10.12 5.58
C ARG A 119 11.57 10.10 7.00
N SER A 120 12.42 11.07 7.31
CA SER A 120 13.06 11.19 8.63
C SER A 120 12.07 11.40 9.78
N ASP A 121 10.93 12.05 9.47
CA ASP A 121 9.84 12.34 10.42
C ASP A 121 8.95 11.11 10.73
N VAL A 122 9.07 10.01 9.99
CA VAL A 122 8.29 8.79 10.22
C VAL A 122 9.10 7.84 11.12
N PRO A 123 8.64 7.51 12.34
CA PRO A 123 9.30 6.55 13.20
C PRO A 123 9.22 5.13 12.63
N LEU A 124 10.18 4.29 12.98
CA LEU A 124 10.06 2.84 12.82
C LEU A 124 9.21 2.32 13.99
N PHE A 125 8.39 1.31 13.72
CA PHE A 125 7.47 0.70 14.69
C PHE A 125 6.54 1.74 15.34
N GLY A 126 5.92 2.59 14.51
CA GLY A 126 5.10 3.71 14.95
C GLY A 126 4.12 3.33 16.05
N ALA A 127 4.36 3.90 17.25
CA ALA A 127 3.55 3.64 18.45
C ALA A 127 2.17 4.34 18.36
N ASN A 128 1.99 5.27 17.44
CA ASN A 128 0.82 6.12 17.29
C ASN A 128 0.08 5.83 15.98
N ASP A 129 -0.17 4.56 15.69
CA ASP A 129 -1.10 4.17 14.63
C ASP A 129 -2.56 4.37 15.09
N THR A 130 -2.83 5.51 15.72
CA THR A 130 -4.22 5.99 15.81
C THR A 130 -4.64 6.26 14.37
N PRO A 131 -5.74 5.66 13.91
CA PRO A 131 -6.31 6.04 12.62
C PRO A 131 -6.43 7.56 12.61
N PRO A 132 -6.05 8.25 11.54
CA PRO A 132 -6.33 9.67 11.48
C PRO A 132 -7.82 9.87 11.73
N GLU A 133 -8.15 10.79 12.63
CA GLU A 133 -9.49 11.13 13.11
C GLU A 133 -10.54 11.26 11.98
N ARG A 134 -10.04 11.41 10.77
CA ARG A 134 -10.81 11.47 9.52
C ARG A 134 -11.57 10.17 9.16
N TRP A 135 -11.24 9.00 9.74
CA TRP A 135 -11.98 7.74 9.49
C TRP A 135 -13.25 7.61 10.35
N ASP A 136 -13.34 8.40 11.43
CA ASP A 136 -14.55 8.59 12.21
C ASP A 136 -15.38 9.77 11.69
N ALA A 137 -14.92 10.42 10.63
CA ALA A 137 -15.64 11.48 9.98
C ALA A 137 -17.01 10.93 9.56
N ARG A 138 -18.06 11.49 10.16
CA ARG A 138 -19.43 11.33 9.70
C ARG A 138 -19.44 11.53 8.18
N PRO A 139 -20.22 10.76 7.43
CA PRO A 139 -20.36 11.01 5.99
C PRO A 139 -20.64 12.50 5.81
N ILE A 140 -19.81 13.18 5.03
CA ILE A 140 -19.99 14.61 4.75
C ILE A 140 -21.37 14.74 4.11
N PRO A 141 -22.32 15.48 4.72
CA PRO A 141 -23.65 15.60 4.16
C PRO A 141 -23.58 16.18 2.75
N PHE A 142 -24.38 15.67 1.84
CA PHE A 142 -24.35 16.04 0.40
C PHE A 142 -24.53 17.56 0.18
N ASP A 143 -25.21 18.22 1.07
CA ASP A 143 -25.41 19.67 1.08
C ASP A 143 -24.11 20.45 1.41
N GLU A 144 -23.24 19.90 2.24
CA GLU A 144 -21.93 20.51 2.57
C GLU A 144 -20.98 20.41 1.37
N ILE A 145 -20.95 19.26 0.68
CA ILE A 145 -20.20 19.08 -0.57
C ILE A 145 -20.67 20.08 -1.63
N ARG A 146 -22.00 20.29 -1.74
CA ARG A 146 -22.59 21.23 -2.69
C ARG A 146 -22.24 22.69 -2.35
N ARG A 147 -22.19 23.06 -1.07
CA ARG A 147 -21.78 24.39 -0.62
C ARG A 147 -20.32 24.69 -0.98
N GLU A 148 -19.40 23.76 -0.70
CA GLU A 148 -17.98 23.94 -1.02
C GLU A 148 -17.74 24.02 -2.54
N ALA A 149 -18.41 23.18 -3.33
CA ALA A 149 -18.34 23.24 -4.79
C ALA A 149 -18.88 24.55 -5.34
N GLY A 150 -19.99 25.07 -4.80
CA GLY A 150 -20.59 26.35 -5.19
C GLY A 150 -19.72 27.57 -4.85
N THR A 151 -18.99 27.52 -3.72
CA THR A 151 -18.09 28.59 -3.29
C THR A 151 -16.85 28.71 -4.20
N LYS A 152 -16.29 27.57 -4.65
CA LYS A 152 -15.16 27.55 -5.58
C LYS A 152 -15.50 28.10 -6.98
N VAL A 153 -16.73 27.92 -7.43
CA VAL A 153 -17.19 28.44 -8.73
C VAL A 153 -17.40 29.96 -8.68
N ARG A 154 -17.86 30.51 -7.56
CA ARG A 154 -18.13 31.96 -7.42
C ARG A 154 -16.85 32.81 -7.38
N HIS A 155 -15.71 32.23 -6.96
CA HIS A 155 -14.43 32.99 -6.90
C HIS A 155 -13.72 33.12 -8.25
N LYS A 156 -14.15 32.37 -9.30
CA LYS A 156 -13.56 32.45 -10.64
C LYS A 156 -14.29 33.41 -11.62
N SER A 157 -15.46 33.95 -11.26
CA SER A 157 -16.26 34.80 -12.17
C SER A 157 -16.22 36.29 -11.86
N GLY A 158 -15.37 36.73 -10.95
CA GLY A 158 -15.30 38.13 -10.50
C GLY A 158 -14.01 38.84 -10.91
N SER A 159 -13.70 38.95 -12.21
CA SER A 159 -12.78 39.97 -12.69
C SER A 159 -13.59 41.08 -13.37
N PRO A 160 -13.74 42.28 -12.75
CA PRO A 160 -14.33 43.40 -13.44
C PRO A 160 -13.29 43.98 -14.40
N LEU A 161 -13.56 43.87 -15.68
CA LEU A 161 -12.88 44.68 -16.73
C LEU A 161 -13.04 46.15 -16.40
N GLY A 162 -11.93 46.79 -16.06
CA GLY A 162 -11.88 48.23 -15.75
C GLY A 162 -12.27 49.05 -16.93
N SER A 163 -13.33 49.85 -16.75
CA SER A 163 -13.67 50.97 -17.61
C SER A 163 -12.67 52.12 -17.39
N ARG A 164 -11.71 52.29 -18.29
CA ARG A 164 -10.95 53.53 -18.43
C ARG A 164 -11.88 54.62 -19.00
N VAL A 165 -12.36 55.48 -18.15
CA VAL A 165 -12.96 56.74 -18.59
C VAL A 165 -11.83 57.73 -18.89
N VAL A 166 -11.65 58.04 -20.15
CA VAL A 166 -10.82 59.16 -20.61
C VAL A 166 -11.64 60.44 -20.43
N LYS A 167 -11.20 61.33 -19.54
CA LYS A 167 -11.67 62.70 -19.52
C LYS A 167 -10.74 63.57 -20.36
N ARG A 168 -11.36 64.30 -21.30
CA ARG A 168 -10.78 65.48 -22.00
C ARG A 168 -10.68 66.69 -21.06
#